data_844fa80a42775a97f856526c276e465a
#
_entry.id   844fa80a42775a97f856526c276e465a
#
_cell.length_a   1.000
_cell.length_b   1.000
_cell.length_c   1.000
_cell.angle_alpha   90.00
_cell.angle_beta   90.00
_cell.angle_gamma   90.00
#
_symmetry.space_group_name_H-M   'P 1'
#
loop_
_entity.id
_entity.type
_entity.pdbx_description
1 polymer ?
#
loop_
_entity_poly.entity_id
_entity_poly.type
_entity_poly.pdbx_seq_one_letter_code
_entity_poly.pdbx_strand_id
1 'polypeptide(L)'
;MDEITEDNISDILNQSEYLLFYFTAKWCGPCQTIKPMILKLQEGLQSDKIKFYLIDIDENDELCEKCNVTSVPTFILFKDRKSVGQVKGANIVPVAELIKPYC
;
A
#
# COMPACT_ATOMS: atom_id res chain seq x y z
N MET A 1 0.68 -2.30 10.52
CA MET A 1 0.19 -2.39 9.13
C MET A 1 -0.27 -3.81 8.89
N ASP A 2 -1.53 -3.97 8.60
CA ASP A 2 -2.12 -5.29 8.39
C ASP A 2 -1.75 -5.84 7.01
N GLU A 3 -1.64 -7.16 6.94
CA GLU A 3 -1.31 -7.84 5.68
C GLU A 3 -2.58 -8.26 4.94
N ILE A 4 -2.59 -8.03 3.61
CA ILE A 4 -3.66 -8.49 2.76
C ILE A 4 -3.44 -9.95 2.36
N THR A 5 -4.50 -10.75 2.45
CA THR A 5 -4.53 -12.14 2.01
C THR A 5 -5.73 -12.34 1.08
N GLU A 6 -5.79 -13.50 0.43
CA GLU A 6 -6.95 -13.85 -0.39
C GLU A 6 -8.24 -13.88 0.43
N ASP A 7 -8.13 -14.18 1.73
CA ASP A 7 -9.30 -14.30 2.61
C ASP A 7 -9.88 -12.95 3.04
N ASN A 8 -9.03 -11.90 3.17
CA ASN A 8 -9.49 -10.61 3.70
C ASN A 8 -9.59 -9.50 2.66
N ILE A 9 -9.14 -9.71 1.43
CA ILE A 9 -9.10 -8.65 0.41
C ILE A 9 -10.48 -8.06 0.11
N SER A 10 -11.50 -8.88 0.05
CA SER A 10 -12.87 -8.41 -0.24
C SER A 10 -13.38 -7.48 0.84
N ASP A 11 -13.18 -7.84 2.11
CA ASP A 11 -13.61 -7.01 3.25
C ASP A 11 -12.84 -5.69 3.29
N ILE A 12 -11.53 -5.74 3.01
CA ILE A 12 -10.69 -4.55 2.99
C ILE A 12 -11.16 -3.58 1.90
N LEU A 13 -11.44 -4.09 0.69
CA LEU A 13 -11.89 -3.26 -0.42
C LEU A 13 -13.28 -2.64 -0.19
N ASN A 14 -14.09 -3.21 0.70
CA ASN A 14 -15.39 -2.66 1.05
C ASN A 14 -15.34 -1.52 2.06
N GLN A 15 -14.18 -1.20 2.60
CA GLN A 15 -14.02 -0.09 3.54
C GLN A 15 -14.18 1.25 2.82
N SER A 16 -14.70 2.25 3.55
CA SER A 16 -14.96 3.59 3.01
C SER A 16 -13.74 4.52 3.10
N GLU A 17 -12.72 4.15 3.85
CA GLU A 17 -11.50 4.93 4.00
C GLU A 17 -10.62 4.87 2.75
N TYR A 18 -9.64 5.77 2.66
CA TYR A 18 -8.56 5.61 1.70
C TYR A 18 -7.67 4.45 2.13
N LEU A 19 -7.26 3.63 1.18
CA LEU A 19 -6.45 2.44 1.44
C LEU A 19 -5.12 2.57 0.70
N LEU A 20 -4.02 2.63 1.43
CA LEU A 20 -2.69 2.62 0.83
C LEU A 20 -2.18 1.19 0.81
N PHE A 21 -2.05 0.64 -0.38
CA PHE A 21 -1.52 -0.71 -0.61
C PHE A 21 -0.03 -0.65 -0.89
N TYR A 22 0.75 -1.26 -0.01
CA TYR A 22 2.20 -1.37 -0.14
C TYR A 22 2.54 -2.76 -0.64
N PHE A 23 2.87 -2.85 -1.93
CA PHE A 23 3.29 -4.10 -2.57
C PHE A 23 4.77 -4.32 -2.33
N THR A 24 5.11 -5.45 -1.75
CA THR A 24 6.46 -5.76 -1.28
C THR A 24 6.79 -7.23 -1.52
N ALA A 25 8.06 -7.59 -1.33
CA ALA A 25 8.52 -8.98 -1.34
C ALA A 25 9.61 -9.16 -0.31
N LYS A 26 9.70 -10.33 0.29
CA LYS A 26 10.70 -10.64 1.32
C LYS A 26 12.12 -10.57 0.76
N TRP A 27 12.30 -10.91 -0.50
CA TRP A 27 13.60 -10.90 -1.19
C TRP A 27 14.02 -9.52 -1.68
N CYS A 28 13.15 -8.54 -1.60
CA CYS A 28 13.40 -7.19 -2.13
C CYS A 28 14.09 -6.32 -1.07
N GLY A 29 15.38 -6.03 -1.26
CA GLY A 29 16.16 -5.18 -0.35
C GLY A 29 15.58 -3.77 -0.19
N PRO A 30 15.33 -3.03 -1.28
CA PRO A 30 14.72 -1.71 -1.21
C PRO A 30 13.36 -1.68 -0.51
N CYS A 31 12.56 -2.74 -0.68
CA CYS A 31 11.29 -2.88 0.03
C CYS A 31 11.49 -2.94 1.55
N GLN A 32 12.46 -3.71 1.99
CA GLN A 32 12.76 -3.85 3.42
C GLN A 32 13.34 -2.55 4.00
N THR A 33 14.09 -1.81 3.21
CA THR A 33 14.66 -0.53 3.64
C THR A 33 13.59 0.54 3.85
N ILE A 34 12.60 0.62 2.97
CA ILE A 34 11.54 1.64 3.09
C ILE A 34 10.48 1.28 4.14
N LYS A 35 10.34 0.01 4.49
CA LYS A 35 9.28 -0.45 5.41
C LYS A 35 9.26 0.30 6.74
N PRO A 36 10.38 0.52 7.45
CA PRO A 36 10.36 1.31 8.69
C PRO A 36 9.88 2.74 8.48
N MET A 37 10.18 3.32 7.32
CA MET A 37 9.73 4.67 6.98
C MET A 37 8.23 4.73 6.76
N ILE A 38 7.65 3.70 6.13
CA ILE A 38 6.20 3.58 5.94
C ILE A 38 5.50 3.45 7.30
N LEU A 39 6.06 2.65 8.21
CA LEU A 39 5.49 2.49 9.55
C LEU A 39 5.53 3.81 10.33
N LYS A 40 6.62 4.59 10.22
CA LYS A 40 6.71 5.91 10.85
C LYS A 40 5.71 6.88 10.24
N LEU A 41 5.54 6.85 8.92
CA LEU A 41 4.54 7.67 8.24
C LEU A 41 3.14 7.35 8.77
N GLN A 42 2.81 6.09 8.89
CA GLN A 42 1.53 5.63 9.44
C GLN A 42 1.32 6.13 10.88
N GLU A 43 2.33 5.98 11.73
CA GLU A 43 2.26 6.44 13.13
C GLU A 43 2.07 7.95 13.24
N GLY A 44 2.67 8.70 12.31
CA GLY A 44 2.58 10.16 12.29
C GLY A 44 1.23 10.70 11.83
N LEU A 45 0.41 9.86 11.20
CA LEU A 45 -0.93 10.27 10.77
C LEU A 45 -1.88 10.24 11.97
N GLN A 46 -2.47 11.39 12.26
CA GLN A 46 -3.44 11.52 13.35
C GLN A 46 -4.87 11.34 12.86
N SER A 47 -5.03 10.78 11.68
CA SER A 47 -6.32 10.63 11.01
C SER A 47 -6.58 9.16 10.71
N ASP A 48 -7.81 8.71 10.96
CA ASP A 48 -8.27 7.37 10.59
C ASP A 48 -8.77 7.30 9.14
N LYS A 49 -8.56 8.36 8.36
CA LYS A 49 -9.05 8.45 6.98
C LYS A 49 -8.28 7.58 6.01
N ILE A 50 -7.04 7.24 6.34
CA ILE A 50 -6.18 6.40 5.50
C ILE A 50 -5.71 5.20 6.30
N LYS A 51 -5.91 4.01 5.74
CA LYS A 51 -5.42 2.76 6.31
C LYS A 51 -4.34 2.17 5.42
N PHE A 52 -3.28 1.64 6.03
CA PHE A 52 -2.14 1.09 5.34
C PHE A 52 -2.19 -0.43 5.38
N TYR A 53 -1.95 -1.05 4.22
CA TYR A 53 -1.93 -2.51 4.09
C TYR A 53 -0.70 -2.98 3.34
N LEU A 54 -0.13 -4.09 3.78
CA LEU A 54 1.01 -4.75 3.15
C LEU A 54 0.52 -5.88 2.25
N ILE A 55 1.03 -5.96 1.04
CA ILE A 55 0.75 -7.05 0.11
C ILE A 55 2.06 -7.71 -0.29
N ASP A 56 2.26 -8.96 0.11
CA ASP A 56 3.37 -9.76 -0.35
C ASP A 56 3.04 -10.29 -1.75
N ILE A 57 3.82 -9.87 -2.75
CA ILE A 57 3.52 -10.23 -4.15
C ILE A 57 3.63 -11.71 -4.41
N ASP A 58 4.43 -12.44 -3.64
CA ASP A 58 4.59 -13.88 -3.82
C ASP A 58 3.39 -14.68 -3.32
N GLU A 59 2.51 -14.04 -2.52
CA GLU A 59 1.32 -14.67 -1.96
C GLU A 59 0.01 -14.11 -2.52
N ASN A 60 0.07 -13.15 -3.44
CA ASN A 60 -1.09 -12.44 -3.97
C ASN A 60 -1.00 -12.22 -5.48
N ASP A 61 -0.72 -13.26 -6.24
CA ASP A 61 -0.52 -13.19 -7.69
C ASP A 61 -1.71 -12.56 -8.41
N GLU A 62 -2.92 -12.96 -8.06
CA GLU A 62 -4.13 -12.48 -8.70
C GLU A 62 -4.33 -10.98 -8.48
N LEU A 63 -4.12 -10.51 -7.24
CA LEU A 63 -4.25 -9.09 -6.93
C LEU A 63 -3.18 -8.27 -7.67
N CYS A 64 -1.95 -8.76 -7.72
CA CYS A 64 -0.86 -8.09 -8.43
C CYS A 64 -1.18 -7.96 -9.93
N GLU A 65 -1.74 -9.00 -10.53
CA GLU A 65 -2.15 -8.96 -11.93
C GLU A 65 -3.26 -7.95 -12.17
N LYS A 66 -4.28 -7.95 -11.31
CA LYS A 66 -5.40 -6.99 -11.40
C LYS A 66 -4.95 -5.54 -11.22
N CYS A 67 -3.94 -5.30 -10.40
CA CYS A 67 -3.41 -3.97 -10.15
C CYS A 67 -2.27 -3.58 -11.11
N ASN A 68 -1.89 -4.46 -12.02
CA ASN A 68 -0.76 -4.26 -12.95
C ASN A 68 0.56 -3.96 -12.23
N VAL A 69 0.80 -4.62 -11.10
CA VAL A 69 2.04 -4.47 -10.35
C VAL A 69 3.13 -5.31 -11.00
N THR A 70 4.17 -4.66 -11.52
CA THR A 70 5.28 -5.30 -12.24
C THR A 70 6.62 -5.14 -11.55
N SER A 71 6.68 -4.33 -10.50
CA SER A 71 7.91 -4.10 -9.75
C SER A 71 7.58 -3.84 -8.28
N VAL A 72 8.57 -3.99 -7.41
CA VAL A 72 8.45 -3.70 -5.98
C VAL A 72 9.60 -2.81 -5.51
N PRO A 73 9.36 -1.91 -4.54
CA PRO A 73 8.06 -1.62 -3.96
C PRO A 73 7.17 -0.79 -4.90
N THR A 74 5.87 -1.02 -4.81
CA THR A 74 4.86 -0.19 -5.48
C THR A 74 3.80 0.18 -4.45
N PHE A 75 3.33 1.42 -4.51
CA PHE A 75 2.30 1.95 -3.61
C PHE A 75 1.12 2.41 -4.45
N ILE A 76 -0.07 1.92 -4.12
CA ILE A 76 -1.29 2.32 -4.80
C ILE A 76 -2.30 2.76 -3.75
N LEU A 77 -2.84 3.96 -3.94
CA LEU A 77 -3.88 4.50 -3.06
C LEU A 77 -5.25 4.23 -3.70
N PHE A 78 -6.13 3.60 -2.94
CA PHE A 78 -7.48 3.27 -3.38
C PHE A 78 -8.52 4.04 -2.58
N LYS A 79 -9.62 4.36 -3.25
CA LYS A 79 -10.84 4.90 -2.64
C LYS A 79 -12.04 4.33 -3.38
N ASP A 80 -12.97 3.76 -2.64
CA ASP A 80 -14.19 3.18 -3.23
C ASP A 80 -13.87 2.20 -4.37
N ARG A 81 -12.91 1.31 -4.14
CA ARG A 81 -12.44 0.28 -5.08
C ARG A 81 -11.73 0.81 -6.33
N LYS A 82 -11.37 2.10 -6.35
CA LYS A 82 -10.69 2.71 -7.49
C LYS A 82 -9.33 3.24 -7.10
N SER A 83 -8.35 3.06 -7.98
CA SER A 83 -7.04 3.66 -7.80
C SER A 83 -7.12 5.17 -7.99
N VAL A 84 -6.65 5.94 -7.01
CA VAL A 84 -6.58 7.41 -7.10
C VAL A 84 -5.15 7.90 -7.25
N GLY A 85 -4.16 7.03 -7.19
CA GLY A 85 -2.77 7.38 -7.43
C GLY A 85 -1.84 6.21 -7.18
N GLN A 86 -0.63 6.32 -7.72
CA GLN A 86 0.37 5.26 -7.66
C GLN A 86 1.76 5.85 -7.59
N VAL A 87 2.63 5.20 -6.80
CA VAL A 87 4.06 5.52 -6.71
C VAL A 87 4.86 4.23 -6.84
N LYS A 88 5.90 4.24 -7.66
CA LYS A 88 6.85 3.13 -7.82
C LYS A 88 8.21 3.53 -7.26
N GLY A 89 8.88 2.59 -6.60
CA GLY A 89 10.23 2.78 -6.09
C GLY A 89 10.28 3.11 -4.60
N ALA A 90 11.47 2.93 -4.03
CA ALA A 90 11.72 3.01 -2.59
C ALA A 90 12.08 4.43 -2.15
N ASN A 91 11.19 5.38 -2.36
CA ASN A 91 11.36 6.76 -1.93
C ASN A 91 10.11 7.20 -1.16
N ILE A 92 10.30 7.52 0.12
CA ILE A 92 9.19 7.88 1.01
C ILE A 92 8.54 9.21 0.64
N VAL A 93 9.28 10.13 0.03
CA VAL A 93 8.78 11.48 -0.27
C VAL A 93 7.55 11.44 -1.20
N PRO A 94 7.61 10.82 -2.39
CA PRO A 94 6.42 10.75 -3.23
C PRO A 94 5.28 9.95 -2.61
N VAL A 95 5.56 8.99 -1.72
CA VAL A 95 4.51 8.27 -0.99
C VAL A 95 3.78 9.21 -0.04
N ALA A 96 4.53 10.01 0.72
CA ALA A 96 3.95 11.01 1.62
C ALA A 96 3.12 12.03 0.83
N GLU A 97 3.60 12.47 -0.32
CA GLU A 97 2.88 13.40 -1.19
C GLU A 97 1.59 12.80 -1.74
N LEU A 98 1.60 11.50 -2.06
CA LEU A 98 0.42 10.78 -2.57
C LEU A 98 -0.74 10.82 -1.57
N ILE A 99 -0.46 10.65 -0.30
CA ILE A 99 -1.49 10.59 0.74
C ILE A 99 -1.85 11.94 1.35
N LYS A 100 -0.97 12.94 1.22
CA LYS A 100 -1.12 14.26 1.86
C LYS A 100 -2.48 14.92 1.62
N PRO A 101 -3.04 14.94 0.38
CA PRO A 101 -4.32 15.60 0.13
C PRO A 101 -5.49 15.00 0.93
N TYR A 102 -5.35 13.79 1.44
CA TYR A 102 -6.43 13.01 2.04
C TYR A 102 -6.25 12.81 3.55
N CYS A 103 -5.19 13.37 4.11
CA CYS A 103 -4.94 13.30 5.56
C CYS A 103 -5.78 14.30 6.33
#